data_4e439cbd1e23d113e0695c21cb38b7cf
#
_entry.id   4e439cbd1e23d113e0695c21cb38b7cf
#
_cell.length_a   1.000
_cell.length_b   1.000
_cell.length_c   1.000
_cell.angle_alpha   90.00
_cell.angle_beta   90.00
_cell.angle_gamma   90.00
#
_symmetry.space_group_name_H-M   'P 1'
#
loop_
_entity.id
_entity.type
_entity.pdbx_description
1 polymer ?
#
loop_
_entity_poly.entity_id
_entity_poly.type
_entity_poly.pdbx_seq_one_letter_code
_entity_poly.pdbx_strand_id
1 'polypeptide(L)'
;MTEIPQPPVWDARPPDAWPVGYGGFWIRVVAYLIDGILLNIVFGILGAVMGVSLMPTRFSDMDSVDALASMGQLQLVSLVLTWLYFALMESSARGATVGKMIFGLRVVTDQGNRLSFLHATGRFFAKFISAIILCIGFIMVAFTDRKRGLHDIIASTLVVKAR
;
A
#
# COMPACT_ATOMS: atom_id res chain seq x y z
N MET A 1 42.60 8.72 -1.96
CA MET A 1 41.65 7.60 -2.00
C MET A 1 40.32 8.17 -1.59
N THR A 2 39.44 8.38 -2.53
CA THR A 2 38.07 8.86 -2.26
C THR A 2 37.27 7.66 -1.73
N GLU A 3 36.93 7.70 -0.43
CA GLU A 3 35.98 6.72 0.12
C GLU A 3 34.67 6.82 -0.66
N ILE A 4 34.31 5.75 -1.34
CA ILE A 4 32.98 5.60 -1.95
C ILE A 4 31.99 5.60 -0.80
N PRO A 5 30.99 6.52 -0.76
CA PRO A 5 30.00 6.53 0.30
C PRO A 5 29.36 5.15 0.38
N GLN A 6 29.46 4.49 1.53
CA GLN A 6 28.81 3.21 1.75
C GLN A 6 27.31 3.39 1.56
N PRO A 7 26.65 2.55 0.76
CA PRO A 7 25.20 2.61 0.63
C PRO A 7 24.56 2.42 2.01
N PRO A 8 23.39 3.00 2.25
CA PRO A 8 22.64 2.78 3.49
C PRO A 8 22.58 1.28 3.79
N VAL A 9 22.62 0.90 5.07
CA VAL A 9 22.72 -0.51 5.51
C VAL A 9 21.64 -1.42 4.88
N TRP A 10 20.52 -0.85 4.51
CA TRP A 10 19.44 -1.56 3.81
C TRP A 10 19.69 -1.74 2.30
N ASP A 11 20.58 -0.94 1.67
CA ASP A 11 21.01 -1.06 0.26
C ASP A 11 22.24 -1.98 0.11
N ALA A 12 22.99 -2.16 1.20
CA ALA A 12 24.28 -2.87 1.18
C ALA A 12 24.16 -4.40 1.27
N ARG A 13 22.95 -4.97 1.37
CA ARG A 13 22.79 -6.43 1.49
C ARG A 13 22.63 -7.09 0.13
N PRO A 14 23.51 -8.05 -0.22
CA PRO A 14 23.33 -8.87 -1.41
C PRO A 14 21.99 -9.63 -1.33
N PRO A 15 21.38 -9.96 -2.50
CA PRO A 15 20.11 -10.69 -2.60
C PRO A 15 20.10 -12.01 -1.82
N ASP A 16 21.23 -12.65 -1.67
CA ASP A 16 21.41 -13.94 -0.99
C ASP A 16 21.49 -13.81 0.54
N ALA A 17 21.65 -12.60 1.05
CA ALA A 17 21.76 -12.30 2.49
C ALA A 17 20.41 -11.94 3.14
N TRP A 18 19.27 -12.27 2.52
CA TRP A 18 17.96 -12.09 3.08
C TRP A 18 17.54 -13.30 3.95
N PRO A 19 18.07 -13.51 5.15
CA PRO A 19 17.57 -14.52 6.08
C PRO A 19 16.31 -14.04 6.78
N VAL A 20 15.79 -12.91 6.34
CA VAL A 20 14.66 -12.24 6.96
C VAL A 20 13.40 -12.82 6.36
N GLY A 21 12.54 -13.40 7.18
CA GLY A 21 11.31 -14.03 6.71
C GLY A 21 10.48 -13.10 5.84
N TYR A 22 9.81 -13.65 4.86
CA TYR A 22 8.85 -12.90 4.04
C TYR A 22 7.60 -12.57 4.86
N GLY A 23 7.00 -11.41 4.61
CA GLY A 23 5.71 -11.05 5.18
C GLY A 23 4.63 -12.00 4.69
N GLY A 24 4.09 -12.86 5.57
CA GLY A 24 3.01 -13.77 5.25
C GLY A 24 1.70 -13.06 4.93
N PHE A 25 0.72 -13.82 4.45
CA PHE A 25 -0.59 -13.30 4.03
C PHE A 25 -1.30 -12.53 5.16
N TRP A 26 -1.51 -13.16 6.31
CA TRP A 26 -2.30 -12.59 7.41
C TRP A 26 -1.71 -11.31 7.98
N ILE A 27 -0.40 -11.25 8.15
CA ILE A 27 0.25 -10.06 8.68
C ILE A 27 0.12 -8.87 7.72
N ARG A 28 0.07 -9.11 6.40
CA ARG A 28 -0.20 -8.07 5.40
C ARG A 28 -1.65 -7.62 5.43
N VAL A 29 -2.60 -8.56 5.61
CA VAL A 29 -4.03 -8.24 5.76
C VAL A 29 -4.25 -7.35 6.96
N VAL A 30 -3.70 -7.71 8.13
CA VAL A 30 -3.85 -6.89 9.33
C VAL A 30 -3.18 -5.52 9.16
N ALA A 31 -1.99 -5.46 8.56
CA ALA A 31 -1.34 -4.19 8.25
C ALA A 31 -2.21 -3.29 7.34
N TYR A 32 -2.84 -3.89 6.33
CA TYR A 32 -3.72 -3.17 5.40
C TYR A 32 -5.01 -2.69 6.09
N LEU A 33 -5.57 -3.47 7.01
CA LEU A 33 -6.72 -3.07 7.82
C LEU A 33 -6.39 -1.87 8.73
N ILE A 34 -5.21 -1.88 9.35
CA ILE A 34 -4.74 -0.74 10.18
C ILE A 34 -4.59 0.52 9.32
N ASP A 35 -3.97 0.40 8.15
CA ASP A 35 -3.86 1.52 7.20
C ASP A 35 -5.25 2.02 6.77
N GLY A 36 -6.19 1.10 6.50
CA GLY A 36 -7.57 1.44 6.15
C GLY A 36 -8.30 2.19 7.26
N ILE A 37 -8.18 1.74 8.50
CA ILE A 37 -8.78 2.43 9.66
C ILE A 37 -8.16 3.83 9.82
N LEU A 38 -6.82 3.93 9.73
CA LEU A 38 -6.12 5.21 9.81
C LEU A 38 -6.61 6.20 8.74
N LEU A 39 -6.69 5.76 7.50
CA LEU A 39 -7.16 6.60 6.39
C LEU A 39 -8.63 7.01 6.57
N ASN A 40 -9.50 6.09 7.02
CA ASN A 40 -10.89 6.42 7.30
C ASN A 40 -11.04 7.48 8.41
N ILE A 41 -10.23 7.40 9.48
CA ILE A 41 -10.21 8.41 10.54
C ILE A 41 -9.76 9.77 9.97
N VAL A 42 -8.66 9.78 9.20
CA VAL A 42 -8.13 11.01 8.60
C VAL A 42 -9.15 11.65 7.65
N PHE A 43 -9.78 10.85 6.78
CA PHE A 43 -10.80 11.35 5.86
C PHE A 43 -12.06 11.81 6.59
N GLY A 44 -12.47 11.10 7.65
CA GLY A 44 -13.58 11.51 8.49
C GLY A 44 -13.36 12.87 9.16
N ILE A 45 -12.17 13.08 9.72
CA ILE A 45 -11.80 14.37 10.32
C ILE A 45 -11.75 15.47 9.26
N LEU A 46 -11.13 15.19 8.11
CA LEU A 46 -11.04 16.15 7.01
C LEU A 46 -12.41 16.53 6.48
N GLY A 47 -13.32 15.55 6.31
CA GLY A 47 -14.70 15.77 5.91
C GLY A 47 -15.45 16.63 6.93
N ALA A 48 -15.31 16.32 8.22
CA ALA A 48 -15.95 17.10 9.29
C ALA A 48 -15.46 18.56 9.32
N VAL A 49 -14.17 18.78 9.14
CA VAL A 49 -13.59 20.14 9.09
C VAL A 49 -14.05 20.92 7.86
N MET A 50 -14.21 20.25 6.72
CA MET A 50 -14.68 20.86 5.48
C MET A 50 -16.21 20.97 5.41
N GLY A 51 -16.95 20.47 6.40
CA GLY A 51 -18.41 20.42 6.39
C GLY A 51 -18.99 19.48 5.34
N VAL A 52 -18.20 18.51 4.88
CA VAL A 52 -18.58 17.55 3.86
C VAL A 52 -18.88 16.21 4.52
N SER A 53 -20.13 15.73 4.38
CA SER A 53 -20.51 14.40 4.84
C SER A 53 -19.99 13.36 3.85
N LEU A 54 -19.02 12.53 4.28
CA LEU A 54 -18.45 11.46 3.45
C LEU A 54 -19.39 10.24 3.31
N MET A 55 -20.50 10.25 4.06
CA MET A 55 -21.54 9.23 3.96
C MET A 55 -22.90 9.92 3.71
N PRO A 56 -23.72 9.36 2.82
CA PRO A 56 -25.09 9.82 2.66
C PRO A 56 -25.84 9.64 3.99
N THR A 57 -26.42 10.71 4.50
CA THR A 57 -27.15 10.71 5.77
C THR A 57 -28.52 10.06 5.64
N ARG A 58 -29.04 9.95 4.41
CA ARG A 58 -30.33 9.32 4.10
C ARG A 58 -30.25 8.58 2.76
N PHE A 59 -30.92 7.44 2.66
CA PHE A 59 -31.07 6.72 1.39
C PHE A 59 -31.78 7.53 0.31
N SER A 60 -32.71 8.43 0.70
CA SER A 60 -33.41 9.34 -0.21
C SER A 60 -32.48 10.35 -0.91
N ASP A 61 -31.31 10.61 -0.34
CA ASP A 61 -30.33 11.55 -0.92
C ASP A 61 -29.56 10.93 -2.08
N MET A 62 -29.66 9.60 -2.28
CA MET A 62 -28.98 8.86 -3.35
C MET A 62 -29.73 8.88 -4.69
N ASP A 63 -30.98 9.34 -4.71
CA ASP A 63 -31.83 9.28 -5.91
C ASP A 63 -31.65 10.49 -6.86
N SER A 64 -30.86 11.49 -6.46
CA SER A 64 -30.57 12.65 -7.30
C SER A 64 -29.26 12.49 -8.06
N VAL A 65 -29.24 12.91 -9.33
CA VAL A 65 -28.02 12.89 -10.18
C VAL A 65 -26.92 13.73 -9.55
N ASP A 66 -27.28 14.84 -8.87
CA ASP A 66 -26.32 15.72 -8.21
C ASP A 66 -25.67 15.05 -6.99
N ALA A 67 -26.44 14.26 -6.24
CA ALA A 67 -25.89 13.49 -5.13
C ALA A 67 -24.93 12.39 -5.61
N LEU A 68 -25.28 11.69 -6.68
CA LEU A 68 -24.40 10.69 -7.30
C LEU A 68 -23.12 11.33 -7.83
N ALA A 69 -23.21 12.50 -8.46
CA ALA A 69 -22.06 13.24 -8.95
C ALA A 69 -21.14 13.70 -7.82
N SER A 70 -21.70 14.23 -6.73
CA SER A 70 -20.93 14.67 -5.56
C SER A 70 -20.22 13.50 -4.87
N MET A 71 -20.90 12.36 -4.72
CA MET A 71 -20.30 11.13 -4.20
C MET A 71 -19.16 10.64 -5.09
N GLY A 72 -19.33 10.68 -6.41
CA GLY A 72 -18.29 10.32 -7.37
C GLY A 72 -17.05 11.20 -7.23
N GLN A 73 -17.22 12.50 -7.04
CA GLN A 73 -16.09 13.42 -6.81
C GLN A 73 -15.35 13.11 -5.50
N LEU A 74 -16.09 12.91 -4.40
CA LEU A 74 -15.50 12.54 -3.12
C LEU A 74 -14.73 11.22 -3.19
N GLN A 75 -15.30 10.24 -3.91
CA GLN A 75 -14.65 8.95 -4.12
C GLN A 75 -13.35 9.07 -4.92
N LEU A 76 -13.32 9.92 -5.95
CA LEU A 76 -12.11 10.20 -6.73
C LEU A 76 -11.05 10.88 -5.86
N VAL A 77 -11.43 11.87 -5.06
CA VAL A 77 -10.50 12.55 -4.14
C VAL A 77 -9.92 11.56 -3.12
N SER A 78 -10.77 10.74 -2.52
CA SER A 78 -10.30 9.72 -1.55
C SER A 78 -9.40 8.67 -2.20
N LEU A 79 -9.67 8.27 -3.44
CA LEU A 79 -8.83 7.36 -4.21
C LEU A 79 -7.44 7.97 -4.48
N VAL A 80 -7.38 9.24 -4.91
CA VAL A 80 -6.13 9.95 -5.15
C VAL A 80 -5.31 10.10 -3.87
N LEU A 81 -5.94 10.49 -2.77
CA LEU A 81 -5.27 10.62 -1.47
C LEU A 81 -4.76 9.26 -0.95
N THR A 82 -5.56 8.21 -1.10
CA THR A 82 -5.16 6.85 -0.74
C THR A 82 -3.98 6.39 -1.60
N TRP A 83 -4.04 6.61 -2.92
CA TRP A 83 -2.92 6.31 -3.81
C TRP A 83 -1.65 7.05 -3.40
N LEU A 84 -1.73 8.36 -3.17
CA LEU A 84 -0.59 9.16 -2.74
C LEU A 84 -0.02 8.66 -1.41
N TYR A 85 -0.87 8.34 -0.43
CA TYR A 85 -0.44 7.76 0.83
C TYR A 85 0.38 6.48 0.62
N PHE A 86 -0.15 5.50 -0.12
CA PHE A 86 0.55 4.24 -0.35
C PHE A 86 1.81 4.43 -1.20
N ALA A 87 1.74 5.23 -2.27
CA ALA A 87 2.88 5.45 -3.16
C ALA A 87 4.03 6.19 -2.46
N LEU A 88 3.73 7.25 -1.71
CA LEU A 88 4.74 8.02 -0.97
C LEU A 88 5.34 7.21 0.17
N MET A 89 4.52 6.51 0.95
CA MET A 89 5.00 5.72 2.09
C MET A 89 5.84 4.52 1.64
N GLU A 90 5.42 3.77 0.63
CA GLU A 90 6.17 2.64 0.10
C GLU A 90 7.43 3.06 -0.66
N SER A 91 7.47 4.26 -1.26
CA SER A 91 8.68 4.83 -1.88
C SER A 91 9.55 5.62 -0.90
N SER A 92 9.15 5.80 0.34
CA SER A 92 9.92 6.49 1.37
C SER A 92 11.16 5.69 1.79
N ALA A 93 12.07 6.32 2.57
CA ALA A 93 13.24 5.65 3.13
C ALA A 93 12.87 4.43 4.00
N ARG A 94 11.69 4.42 4.60
CA ARG A 94 11.19 3.29 5.39
C ARG A 94 10.64 2.15 4.53
N GLY A 95 10.22 2.43 3.30
CA GLY A 95 9.67 1.44 2.38
C GLY A 95 8.40 0.74 2.90
N ALA A 96 7.61 1.41 3.75
CA ALA A 96 6.48 0.79 4.42
C ALA A 96 5.41 1.81 4.78
N THR A 97 4.14 1.41 4.72
CA THR A 97 3.00 2.15 5.27
C THR A 97 2.98 2.05 6.80
N VAL A 98 2.18 2.88 7.47
CA VAL A 98 2.09 2.88 8.94
C VAL A 98 1.73 1.48 9.46
N GLY A 99 0.70 0.84 8.90
CA GLY A 99 0.30 -0.52 9.30
C GLY A 99 1.43 -1.54 9.10
N LYS A 100 2.19 -1.44 8.00
CA LYS A 100 3.35 -2.32 7.75
C LYS A 100 4.50 -2.06 8.72
N MET A 101 4.74 -0.79 9.09
CA MET A 101 5.78 -0.44 10.05
C MET A 101 5.54 -1.05 11.43
N ILE A 102 4.28 -1.12 11.88
CA ILE A 102 3.90 -1.74 13.17
C ILE A 102 4.37 -3.21 13.23
N PHE A 103 4.32 -3.92 12.10
CA PHE A 103 4.74 -5.31 12.01
C PHE A 103 6.18 -5.51 11.53
N GLY A 104 6.95 -4.43 11.42
CA GLY A 104 8.32 -4.49 10.91
C GLY A 104 8.39 -4.99 9.46
N LEU A 105 7.37 -4.73 8.64
CA LEU A 105 7.35 -5.09 7.23
C LEU A 105 7.91 -3.96 6.37
N ARG A 106 8.67 -4.32 5.34
CA ARG A 106 9.22 -3.40 4.35
C ARG A 106 8.97 -3.94 2.94
N VAL A 107 8.68 -3.04 2.03
CA VAL A 107 8.54 -3.33 0.60
C VAL A 107 9.84 -2.97 -0.10
N VAL A 108 10.38 -3.91 -0.87
CA VAL A 108 11.61 -3.76 -1.62
C VAL A 108 11.41 -4.28 -3.04
N THR A 109 12.28 -3.92 -3.96
CA THR A 109 12.34 -4.54 -5.29
C THR A 109 12.81 -5.99 -5.18
N ASP A 110 12.68 -6.79 -6.24
CA ASP A 110 13.24 -8.16 -6.31
C ASP A 110 14.77 -8.18 -6.07
N GLN A 111 15.44 -7.07 -6.34
CA GLN A 111 16.89 -6.89 -6.10
C GLN A 111 17.19 -6.40 -4.67
N GLY A 112 16.15 -6.20 -3.84
CA GLY A 112 16.34 -5.71 -2.48
C GLY A 112 16.45 -4.19 -2.33
N ASN A 113 16.35 -3.44 -3.42
CA ASN A 113 16.48 -1.99 -3.43
C ASN A 113 15.17 -1.31 -2.99
N ARG A 114 15.28 -0.03 -2.64
CA ARG A 114 14.15 0.83 -2.35
C ARG A 114 13.26 0.99 -3.59
N LEU A 115 11.93 1.02 -3.37
CA LEU A 115 10.99 1.32 -4.45
C LEU A 115 11.11 2.77 -4.90
N SER A 116 11.09 2.98 -6.22
CA SER A 116 10.80 4.30 -6.76
C SER A 116 9.31 4.62 -6.62
N PHE A 117 8.96 5.90 -6.68
CA PHE A 117 7.55 6.33 -6.65
C PHE A 117 6.74 5.68 -7.78
N LEU A 118 7.33 5.55 -8.96
CA LEU A 118 6.67 4.93 -10.12
C LEU A 118 6.41 3.44 -9.88
N HIS A 119 7.36 2.70 -9.30
CA HIS A 119 7.16 1.30 -8.91
C HIS A 119 6.05 1.14 -7.84
N ALA A 120 6.04 2.02 -6.83
CA ALA A 120 5.01 2.01 -5.80
C ALA A 120 3.61 2.33 -6.38
N THR A 121 3.54 3.25 -7.34
CA THR A 121 2.31 3.57 -8.10
C THR A 121 1.84 2.37 -8.92
N GLY A 122 2.71 1.75 -9.70
CA GLY A 122 2.38 0.56 -10.48
C GLY A 122 1.85 -0.58 -9.58
N ARG A 123 2.47 -0.76 -8.41
CA ARG A 123 2.02 -1.72 -7.41
C ARG A 123 0.64 -1.38 -6.83
N PHE A 124 0.35 -0.11 -6.60
CA PHE A 124 -0.97 0.33 -6.13
C PHE A 124 -2.06 -0.06 -7.14
N PHE A 125 -1.86 0.25 -8.43
CA PHE A 125 -2.82 -0.12 -9.47
C PHE A 125 -2.88 -1.63 -9.71
N ALA A 126 -1.78 -2.35 -9.60
CA ALA A 126 -1.78 -3.81 -9.70
C ALA A 126 -2.61 -4.50 -8.60
N LYS A 127 -2.84 -3.85 -7.44
CA LYS A 127 -3.77 -4.34 -6.41
C LYS A 127 -5.22 -4.38 -6.91
N PHE A 128 -5.64 -3.42 -7.74
CA PHE A 128 -6.99 -3.46 -8.36
C PHE A 128 -7.14 -4.66 -9.27
N ILE A 129 -6.13 -4.95 -10.10
CA ILE A 129 -6.12 -6.15 -10.94
C ILE A 129 -6.22 -7.41 -10.07
N SER A 130 -5.45 -7.46 -8.96
CA SER A 130 -5.50 -8.58 -8.02
C SER A 130 -6.87 -8.75 -7.34
N ALA A 131 -7.59 -7.66 -7.12
CA ALA A 131 -8.93 -7.66 -6.54
C ALA A 131 -9.97 -8.13 -7.55
N ILE A 132 -9.88 -7.67 -8.81
CA ILE A 132 -10.79 -8.05 -9.92
C ILE A 132 -10.72 -9.55 -10.19
N ILE A 133 -9.53 -10.17 -10.10
CA ILE A 133 -9.35 -11.61 -10.25
C ILE A 133 -9.74 -12.32 -8.93
N LEU A 134 -10.97 -12.05 -8.44
CA LEU A 134 -11.60 -12.71 -7.28
C LEU A 134 -10.70 -12.81 -6.04
N CYS A 135 -9.87 -11.80 -5.80
CA CYS A 135 -8.88 -11.78 -4.71
C CYS A 135 -7.82 -12.91 -4.77
N ILE A 136 -7.83 -13.76 -5.80
CA ILE A 136 -6.85 -14.85 -5.97
C ILE A 136 -5.43 -14.29 -5.95
N GLY A 137 -5.22 -13.11 -6.54
CA GLY A 137 -3.93 -12.43 -6.53
C GLY A 137 -3.40 -12.09 -5.13
N PHE A 138 -4.27 -11.94 -4.14
CA PHE A 138 -3.87 -11.76 -2.74
C PHE A 138 -3.64 -13.09 -2.03
N ILE A 139 -4.49 -14.10 -2.30
CA ILE A 139 -4.41 -15.43 -1.71
C ILE A 139 -3.11 -16.14 -2.14
N MET A 140 -2.61 -15.87 -3.34
CA MET A 140 -1.32 -16.38 -3.84
C MET A 140 -0.16 -16.15 -2.86
N VAL A 141 -0.21 -15.09 -2.04
CA VAL A 141 0.81 -14.83 -1.00
C VAL A 141 0.96 -16.01 -0.04
N ALA A 142 -0.13 -16.74 0.25
CA ALA A 142 -0.10 -17.90 1.15
C ALA A 142 0.63 -19.11 0.54
N PHE A 143 0.60 -19.27 -0.79
CA PHE A 143 1.04 -20.47 -1.50
C PHE A 143 2.35 -20.31 -2.25
N THR A 144 2.83 -19.06 -2.49
CA THR A 144 4.10 -18.84 -3.19
C THR A 144 5.31 -18.92 -2.25
N ASP A 145 6.43 -19.45 -2.73
CA ASP A 145 7.67 -19.66 -1.95
C ASP A 145 8.19 -18.36 -1.33
N ARG A 146 8.15 -17.26 -2.09
CA ARG A 146 8.58 -15.92 -1.64
C ARG A 146 7.46 -15.08 -1.06
N LYS A 147 6.29 -15.70 -0.75
CA LYS A 147 5.10 -15.02 -0.22
C LYS A 147 4.69 -13.80 -1.05
N ARG A 148 4.66 -13.95 -2.39
CA ARG A 148 4.33 -12.89 -3.36
C ARG A 148 2.89 -12.97 -3.79
N GLY A 149 2.17 -11.86 -3.75
CA GLY A 149 0.87 -11.72 -4.41
C GLY A 149 1.03 -11.33 -5.89
N LEU A 150 -0.04 -11.42 -6.67
CA LEU A 150 -0.02 -11.04 -8.08
C LEU A 150 0.48 -9.59 -8.27
N HIS A 151 0.03 -8.66 -7.45
CA HIS A 151 0.48 -7.26 -7.46
C HIS A 151 1.98 -7.10 -7.14
N ASP A 152 2.54 -7.99 -6.30
CA ASP A 152 3.97 -8.01 -6.01
C ASP A 152 4.76 -8.52 -7.23
N ILE A 153 4.23 -9.52 -7.94
CA ILE A 153 4.85 -10.09 -9.14
C ILE A 153 4.84 -9.07 -10.28
N ILE A 154 3.69 -8.44 -10.55
CA ILE A 154 3.54 -7.41 -11.59
C ILE A 154 4.50 -6.24 -11.35
N ALA A 155 4.65 -5.82 -10.10
CA ALA A 155 5.52 -4.70 -9.73
C ALA A 155 6.97 -5.13 -9.44
N SER A 156 7.34 -6.41 -9.62
CA SER A 156 8.67 -6.95 -9.31
C SER A 156 9.14 -6.55 -7.90
N THR A 157 8.29 -6.81 -6.91
CA THR A 157 8.53 -6.41 -5.50
C THR A 157 8.41 -7.58 -4.53
N LEU A 158 9.00 -7.39 -3.35
CA LEU A 158 8.94 -8.32 -2.23
C LEU A 158 8.51 -7.57 -0.96
N VAL A 159 7.83 -8.26 -0.07
CA VAL A 159 7.56 -7.75 1.28
C VAL A 159 8.34 -8.60 2.27
N VAL A 160 9.30 -7.98 2.91
CA VAL A 160 10.23 -8.62 3.84
C VAL A 160 10.01 -8.11 5.26
N LYS A 161 10.38 -8.90 6.26
CA LYS A 161 10.45 -8.44 7.65
C LYS A 161 11.75 -7.69 7.83
N ALA A 162 11.67 -6.37 8.16
CA ALA A 162 12.82 -5.63 8.64
C ALA A 162 13.08 -6.06 10.10
N ARG A 163 14.32 -6.36 10.43
CA ARG A 163 14.74 -6.55 11.83
C ARG A 163 14.72 -5.24 12.55
#